data_2c0a00d064b8a3117edd26eb6dd957f3
#
_entry.id   2c0a00d064b8a3117edd26eb6dd957f3
#
_cell.length_a   1.000
_cell.length_b   1.000
_cell.length_c   1.000
_cell.angle_alpha   90.00
_cell.angle_beta   90.00
_cell.angle_gamma   90.00
#
_symmetry.space_group_name_H-M   'P 1'
#
loop_
_entity.id
_entity.type
_entity.pdbx_description
1 polymer ?
#
loop_
_entity_poly.entity_id
_entity_poly.type
_entity_poly.pdbx_seq_one_letter_code
_entity_poly.pdbx_strand_id
1 'polypeptide(L)'
;MVTDARRLPGSRTYPQFNGDRLASSLTEVQIAYEHVPPLGGRRGTAGGVPFDANGAWRNKSFHDYSEGLRGGFDHLTELGMARRCAIICCEPVWWRCHRRLILDRPLARGRTRVLPEGQGRIEPGTPAPDAVFRDDGTVIYPATAV
;
A
#
# COMPACT_ATOMS: atom_id res chain seq x y z
N MET A 1 6.77 -0.03 13.91
CA MET A 1 7.41 -1.04 13.03
C MET A 1 7.40 -0.55 11.60
N VAL A 2 8.27 -1.11 10.73
CA VAL A 2 8.26 -0.88 9.28
C VAL A 2 7.66 -2.11 8.58
N THR A 3 6.65 -1.88 7.75
CA THR A 3 6.01 -2.90 6.91
C THR A 3 6.47 -2.67 5.46
N ASP A 4 7.24 -3.60 4.94
CA ASP A 4 7.80 -3.51 3.59
C ASP A 4 6.82 -4.08 2.57
N ALA A 5 6.20 -3.18 1.81
CA ALA A 5 5.24 -3.50 0.76
C ALA A 5 5.90 -3.74 -0.61
N ARG A 6 7.20 -3.89 -0.68
CA ARG A 6 7.89 -4.22 -1.94
C ARG A 6 7.74 -5.71 -2.22
N ARG A 7 7.47 -6.07 -3.47
CA ARG A 7 7.42 -7.49 -3.84
C ARG A 7 8.81 -8.13 -3.79
N LEU A 8 9.84 -7.39 -4.21
CA LEU A 8 11.23 -7.81 -4.27
C LEU A 8 12.10 -6.73 -3.60
N PRO A 9 12.39 -6.85 -2.30
CA PRO A 9 13.14 -5.87 -1.54
C PRO A 9 14.66 -6.02 -1.73
N GLY A 10 15.12 -6.01 -2.99
CA GLY A 10 16.51 -6.11 -3.37
C GLY A 10 16.89 -5.04 -4.37
N SER A 11 18.06 -4.43 -4.20
CA SER A 11 18.64 -3.45 -5.13
C SER A 11 20.16 -3.61 -5.18
N ARG A 12 20.70 -3.63 -6.39
CA ARG A 12 22.15 -3.59 -6.59
C ARG A 12 22.71 -2.18 -6.39
N THR A 13 21.93 -1.17 -6.78
CA THR A 13 22.31 0.25 -6.70
C THR A 13 22.24 0.78 -5.27
N TYR A 14 21.25 0.33 -4.50
CA TYR A 14 21.02 0.78 -3.12
C TYR A 14 20.92 -0.42 -2.18
N PRO A 15 22.04 -1.15 -1.95
CA PRO A 15 22.04 -2.40 -1.18
C PRO A 15 21.66 -2.22 0.29
N GLN A 16 21.81 -1.00 0.83
CA GLN A 16 21.38 -0.67 2.21
C GLN A 16 19.88 -0.82 2.42
N PHE A 17 19.07 -0.79 1.35
CA PHE A 17 17.63 -0.99 1.40
C PHE A 17 17.20 -2.42 1.04
N ASN A 18 18.12 -3.36 0.90
CA ASN A 18 17.77 -4.77 0.80
C ASN A 18 17.09 -5.21 2.09
N GLY A 19 16.10 -6.12 1.98
CA GLY A 19 15.24 -6.48 3.11
C GLY A 19 15.99 -6.92 4.35
N ASP A 20 17.01 -7.77 4.19
CA ASP A 20 17.87 -8.26 5.27
C ASP A 20 18.68 -7.13 5.95
N ARG A 21 19.30 -6.27 5.15
CA ARG A 21 20.09 -5.13 5.65
C ARG A 21 19.21 -4.08 6.33
N LEU A 22 18.06 -3.79 5.72
CA LEU A 22 17.10 -2.86 6.28
C LEU A 22 16.56 -3.39 7.63
N ALA A 23 16.22 -4.67 7.69
CA ALA A 23 15.77 -5.31 8.92
C ALA A 23 16.83 -5.20 10.03
N SER A 24 18.10 -5.48 9.70
CA SER A 24 19.20 -5.36 10.67
C SER A 24 19.36 -3.93 11.18
N SER A 25 19.42 -2.94 10.28
CA SER A 25 19.57 -1.53 10.65
C SER A 25 18.40 -1.02 11.51
N LEU A 26 17.17 -1.46 11.20
CA LEU A 26 15.99 -1.09 11.99
C LEU A 26 16.02 -1.73 13.40
N THR A 27 16.53 -2.95 13.50
CA THR A 27 16.68 -3.64 14.80
C THR A 27 17.64 -2.89 15.74
N GLU A 28 18.71 -2.32 15.21
CA GLU A 28 19.68 -1.50 15.99
C GLU A 28 19.02 -0.30 16.68
N VAL A 29 17.94 0.23 16.09
CA VAL A 29 17.15 1.34 16.64
C VAL A 29 15.81 0.89 17.22
N GLN A 30 15.67 -0.39 17.55
CA GLN A 30 14.49 -0.99 18.17
C GLN A 30 13.19 -0.85 17.33
N ILE A 31 13.32 -0.79 16.02
CA ILE A 31 12.19 -0.76 15.08
C ILE A 31 12.04 -2.14 14.46
N ALA A 32 10.90 -2.78 14.69
CA ALA A 32 10.58 -4.06 14.06
C ALA A 32 10.37 -3.88 12.54
N TYR A 33 10.79 -4.86 11.77
CA TYR A 33 10.61 -4.92 10.32
C TYR A 33 9.84 -6.18 9.94
N GLU A 34 8.94 -6.04 8.98
CA GLU A 34 8.23 -7.17 8.39
C GLU A 34 8.04 -6.95 6.89
N HIS A 35 8.43 -7.94 6.10
CA HIS A 35 8.19 -7.99 4.67
C HIS A 35 6.85 -8.64 4.38
N VAL A 36 5.96 -7.92 3.70
CA VAL A 36 4.61 -8.38 3.34
C VAL A 36 4.45 -8.40 1.82
N PRO A 37 4.97 -9.42 1.13
CA PRO A 37 4.93 -9.54 -0.33
C PRO A 37 3.53 -9.43 -0.95
N PRO A 38 2.45 -9.89 -0.27
CA PRO A 38 1.09 -9.72 -0.77
C PRO A 38 0.68 -8.26 -0.99
N LEU A 39 1.34 -7.29 -0.35
CA LEU A 39 1.12 -5.86 -0.59
C LEU A 39 1.92 -5.32 -1.77
N GLY A 40 2.77 -6.11 -2.41
CA GLY A 40 3.63 -5.69 -3.52
C GLY A 40 2.88 -5.35 -4.80
N GLY A 41 3.24 -4.23 -5.45
CA GLY A 41 2.55 -3.70 -6.63
C GLY A 41 2.86 -4.41 -7.96
N ARG A 42 3.91 -5.23 -8.04
CA ARG A 42 4.26 -5.99 -9.25
C ARG A 42 3.48 -7.30 -9.29
N ARG A 43 2.27 -7.28 -9.87
CA ARG A 43 1.44 -8.46 -10.07
C ARG A 43 1.27 -8.75 -11.56
N GLY A 44 1.15 -10.02 -11.90
CA GLY A 44 0.66 -10.45 -13.20
C GLY A 44 -0.83 -10.14 -13.36
N THR A 45 -1.34 -10.34 -14.56
CA THR A 45 -2.76 -10.18 -14.88
C THR A 45 -3.60 -11.14 -14.06
N ALA A 46 -4.54 -10.63 -13.29
CA ALA A 46 -5.56 -11.45 -12.64
C ALA A 46 -6.65 -11.81 -13.66
N GLY A 47 -6.93 -13.10 -13.83
CA GLY A 47 -8.06 -13.54 -14.65
C GLY A 47 -9.37 -13.40 -13.89
N GLY A 48 -10.44 -12.99 -14.60
CA GLY A 48 -11.81 -13.04 -14.06
C GLY A 48 -12.25 -11.87 -13.19
N VAL A 49 -11.48 -10.79 -13.09
CA VAL A 49 -11.89 -9.57 -12.38
C VAL A 49 -12.75 -8.70 -13.30
N PRO A 50 -14.00 -8.33 -12.91
CA PRO A 50 -14.82 -7.41 -13.68
C PRO A 50 -14.14 -6.04 -13.79
N PHE A 51 -14.00 -5.55 -15.01
CA PHE A 51 -13.33 -4.26 -15.26
C PHE A 51 -14.13 -3.07 -14.71
N ASP A 52 -15.43 -3.20 -14.63
CA ASP A 52 -16.36 -2.10 -14.30
C ASP A 52 -16.18 -1.54 -12.88
N ALA A 53 -15.83 -2.40 -11.92
CA ALA A 53 -15.66 -1.97 -10.52
C ALA A 53 -14.45 -1.03 -10.31
N ASN A 54 -13.45 -1.11 -11.18
CA ASN A 54 -12.20 -0.36 -11.06
C ASN A 54 -11.80 0.33 -12.37
N GLY A 55 -12.77 0.71 -13.19
CA GLY A 55 -12.57 1.27 -14.53
C GLY A 55 -11.86 2.63 -14.58
N ALA A 56 -11.77 3.35 -13.45
CA ALA A 56 -10.99 4.59 -13.35
C ALA A 56 -9.48 4.34 -13.54
N TRP A 57 -9.01 3.13 -13.28
CA TRP A 57 -7.62 2.77 -13.47
C TRP A 57 -7.37 2.34 -14.92
N ARG A 58 -6.85 3.25 -15.74
CA ARG A 58 -6.40 2.95 -17.11
C ARG A 58 -5.26 1.93 -17.15
N ASN A 59 -4.53 1.79 -16.05
CA ASN A 59 -3.47 0.80 -15.93
C ASN A 59 -4.03 -0.49 -15.33
N LYS A 60 -4.13 -1.52 -16.16
CA LYS A 60 -4.61 -2.86 -15.77
C LYS A 60 -3.87 -3.44 -14.55
N SER A 61 -2.60 -3.08 -14.36
CA SER A 61 -1.82 -3.51 -13.20
C SER A 61 -2.39 -2.99 -11.88
N PHE A 62 -2.92 -1.77 -11.84
CA PHE A 62 -3.58 -1.22 -10.65
C PHE A 62 -4.96 -1.81 -10.43
N HIS A 63 -5.69 -2.03 -11.50
CA HIS A 63 -6.98 -2.71 -11.44
C HIS A 63 -6.86 -4.10 -10.78
N ASP A 64 -5.97 -4.93 -11.32
CA ASP A 64 -5.75 -6.29 -10.82
C ASP A 64 -5.15 -6.29 -9.39
N TYR A 65 -4.42 -5.25 -9.04
CA TYR A 65 -3.86 -5.07 -7.72
C TYR A 65 -4.93 -4.84 -6.65
N SER A 66 -5.93 -4.00 -6.93
CA SER A 66 -6.99 -3.68 -5.96
C SER A 66 -7.78 -4.92 -5.52
N GLU A 67 -8.00 -5.87 -6.41
CA GLU A 67 -8.69 -7.13 -6.14
C GLU A 67 -7.80 -8.15 -5.42
N GLY A 68 -6.51 -8.18 -5.73
CA GLY A 68 -5.56 -9.14 -5.16
C GLY A 68 -5.05 -8.80 -3.75
N LEU A 69 -5.45 -7.67 -3.19
CA LEU A 69 -4.91 -7.14 -1.94
C LEU A 69 -5.46 -7.75 -0.66
N ARG A 70 -6.55 -8.52 -0.72
CA ARG A 70 -7.33 -8.91 0.48
C ARG A 70 -6.46 -9.52 1.59
N GLY A 71 -5.69 -10.56 1.32
CA GLY A 71 -4.88 -11.24 2.35
C GLY A 71 -3.78 -10.37 2.97
N GLY A 72 -3.09 -9.56 2.14
CA GLY A 72 -2.07 -8.63 2.64
C GLY A 72 -2.67 -7.48 3.46
N PHE A 73 -3.92 -7.14 3.17
CA PHE A 73 -4.64 -6.08 3.88
C PHE A 73 -5.09 -6.47 5.27
N ASP A 74 -5.64 -7.66 5.40
CA ASP A 74 -6.11 -8.16 6.69
C ASP A 74 -4.92 -8.25 7.64
N HIS A 75 -3.81 -8.79 7.18
CA HIS A 75 -2.57 -8.83 7.95
C HIS A 75 -2.05 -7.42 8.33
N LEU A 76 -2.00 -6.47 7.37
CA LEU A 76 -1.61 -5.09 7.67
C LEU A 76 -2.56 -4.43 8.68
N THR A 77 -3.83 -4.74 8.63
CA THR A 77 -4.82 -4.22 9.58
C THR A 77 -4.56 -4.76 10.98
N GLU A 78 -4.31 -6.04 11.13
CA GLU A 78 -3.93 -6.67 12.40
C GLU A 78 -2.67 -6.03 12.98
N LEU A 79 -1.62 -5.88 12.18
CA LEU A 79 -0.39 -5.20 12.59
C LEU A 79 -0.67 -3.75 13.04
N GLY A 80 -1.48 -3.02 12.30
CA GLY A 80 -1.83 -1.63 12.62
C GLY A 80 -2.72 -1.47 13.85
N MET A 81 -3.47 -2.51 14.23
CA MET A 81 -4.20 -2.55 15.49
C MET A 81 -3.29 -2.81 16.69
N ALA A 82 -2.29 -3.67 16.51
CA ALA A 82 -1.35 -4.04 17.56
C ALA A 82 -0.29 -2.96 17.82
N ARG A 83 0.13 -2.23 16.78
CA ARG A 83 1.23 -1.27 16.88
C ARG A 83 1.22 -0.23 15.75
N ARG A 84 1.96 0.85 15.94
CA ARG A 84 2.15 1.88 14.90
C ARG A 84 2.99 1.33 13.76
N CYS A 85 2.45 1.33 12.53
CA CYS A 85 3.10 0.81 11.32
C CYS A 85 3.43 1.93 10.34
N ALA A 86 4.63 1.89 9.77
CA ALA A 86 5.04 2.68 8.61
C ALA A 86 5.20 1.78 7.39
N ILE A 87 4.57 2.13 6.27
CA ILE A 87 4.62 1.35 5.04
C ILE A 87 5.68 1.92 4.11
N ILE A 88 6.61 1.09 3.65
CA ILE A 88 7.61 1.49 2.67
C ILE A 88 7.43 0.76 1.34
N CYS A 89 7.84 1.42 0.25
CA CYS A 89 8.03 0.83 -1.06
C CYS A 89 9.17 1.54 -1.81
N CYS A 90 9.44 1.18 -3.08
CA CYS A 90 10.52 1.78 -3.86
C CYS A 90 10.13 3.08 -4.59
N GLU A 91 8.86 3.46 -4.60
CA GLU A 91 8.41 4.67 -5.28
C GLU A 91 8.56 5.90 -4.37
N PRO A 92 9.18 6.98 -4.82
CA PRO A 92 9.38 8.17 -4.00
C PRO A 92 8.05 8.87 -3.70
N VAL A 93 7.15 8.97 -4.67
CA VAL A 93 5.88 9.67 -4.52
C VAL A 93 4.72 8.70 -4.29
N TRP A 94 4.01 8.88 -3.20
CA TRP A 94 2.96 7.95 -2.77
C TRP A 94 1.73 7.96 -3.69
N TRP A 95 1.39 9.11 -4.30
CA TRP A 95 0.20 9.25 -5.18
C TRP A 95 0.37 8.61 -6.56
N ARG A 96 1.59 8.24 -6.96
CA ARG A 96 1.88 7.46 -8.17
C ARG A 96 2.15 5.99 -7.90
N CYS A 97 1.97 5.56 -6.66
CA CYS A 97 2.35 4.26 -6.17
C CYS A 97 1.14 3.47 -5.68
N HIS A 98 1.24 2.15 -5.69
CA HIS A 98 0.25 1.25 -5.09
C HIS A 98 -0.03 1.52 -3.60
N ARG A 99 0.84 2.22 -2.88
CA ARG A 99 0.58 2.70 -1.50
C ARG A 99 -0.69 3.54 -1.42
N ARG A 100 -1.08 4.25 -2.48
CA ARG A 100 -2.34 4.99 -2.55
C ARG A 100 -3.53 4.06 -2.32
N LEU A 101 -3.57 2.91 -2.99
CA LEU A 101 -4.61 1.90 -2.82
C LEU A 101 -4.57 1.25 -1.43
N ILE A 102 -3.37 1.10 -0.88
CA ILE A 102 -3.19 0.62 0.49
C ILE A 102 -3.77 1.62 1.49
N LEU A 103 -3.67 2.92 1.25
CA LEU A 103 -4.17 3.96 2.16
C LEU A 103 -5.70 4.07 2.16
N ASP A 104 -6.34 3.89 1.02
CA ASP A 104 -7.79 4.10 0.89
C ASP A 104 -8.62 3.11 1.75
N ARG A 105 -8.21 1.85 1.84
CA ARG A 105 -8.96 0.84 2.60
C ARG A 105 -9.03 1.10 4.10
N PRO A 106 -7.93 1.43 4.80
CA PRO A 106 -8.02 1.82 6.19
C PRO A 106 -8.82 3.10 6.42
N LEU A 107 -8.79 4.05 5.47
CA LEU A 107 -9.62 5.25 5.51
C LEU A 107 -11.12 4.89 5.41
N ALA A 108 -11.48 3.96 4.54
CA ALA A 108 -12.85 3.43 4.43
C ALA A 108 -13.36 2.84 5.76
N ARG A 109 -12.46 2.38 6.62
CA ARG A 109 -12.77 1.85 7.96
C ARG A 109 -12.60 2.88 9.09
N GLY A 110 -12.58 4.18 8.75
CA GLY A 110 -12.46 5.26 9.73
C GLY A 110 -11.11 5.35 10.45
N ARG A 111 -10.05 4.75 9.89
CA ARG A 111 -8.72 4.77 10.49
C ARG A 111 -7.92 5.98 10.03
N THR A 112 -7.31 6.70 10.97
CA THR A 112 -6.43 7.82 10.66
C THR A 112 -5.15 7.35 9.97
N ARG A 113 -4.73 8.07 8.93
CA ARG A 113 -3.48 7.87 8.22
C ARG A 113 -2.75 9.19 8.10
N VAL A 114 -1.43 9.11 8.17
CA VAL A 114 -0.57 10.26 7.96
C VAL A 114 0.49 9.91 6.91
N LEU A 115 0.82 10.90 6.09
CA LEU A 115 1.80 10.78 5.02
C LEU A 115 3.03 11.60 5.40
N PRO A 116 4.17 10.95 5.69
CA PRO A 116 5.42 11.66 5.83
C PRO A 116 5.89 12.17 4.46
N GLU A 117 6.02 13.48 4.34
CA GLU A 117 6.53 14.15 3.14
C GLU A 117 7.84 14.85 3.46
N GLY A 118 8.94 14.13 3.51
CA GLY A 118 10.28 14.67 3.70
C GLY A 118 10.40 15.82 4.74
N GLN A 119 11.60 16.08 5.24
CA GLN A 119 11.89 17.21 6.15
C GLN A 119 10.94 17.38 7.37
N GLY A 120 10.37 16.28 7.87
CA GLY A 120 9.49 16.32 9.04
C GLY A 120 8.06 16.80 8.78
N ARG A 121 7.68 17.04 7.54
CA ARG A 121 6.27 17.35 7.19
C ARG A 121 5.42 16.08 7.25
N ILE A 122 4.26 16.21 7.87
CA ILE A 122 3.27 15.15 8.00
C ILE A 122 1.93 15.71 7.52
N GLU A 123 1.33 15.04 6.55
CA GLU A 123 0.02 15.41 6.01
C GLU A 123 -1.03 14.34 6.32
N PRO A 124 -2.29 14.70 6.58
CA PRO A 124 -3.38 13.74 6.67
C PRO A 124 -3.52 12.95 5.37
N GLY A 125 -3.68 11.65 5.47
CA GLY A 125 -3.99 10.82 4.30
C GLY A 125 -5.39 11.15 3.78
N THR A 126 -5.48 11.57 2.53
CA THR A 126 -6.74 11.80 1.83
C THR A 126 -7.04 10.65 0.88
N PRO A 127 -8.32 10.28 0.70
CA PRO A 127 -8.71 9.28 -0.27
C PRO A 127 -8.30 9.64 -1.69
N ALA A 128 -8.13 8.62 -2.54
CA ALA A 128 -8.01 8.85 -3.96
C ALA A 128 -9.29 9.54 -4.48
N PRO A 129 -9.20 10.52 -5.41
CA PRO A 129 -10.37 11.24 -5.92
C PRO A 129 -11.46 10.33 -6.50
N ASP A 130 -11.05 9.19 -7.07
CA ASP A 130 -11.95 8.23 -7.70
C ASP A 130 -12.35 7.07 -6.76
N ALA A 131 -11.96 7.15 -5.46
CA ALA A 131 -12.26 6.10 -4.49
C ALA A 131 -13.72 6.20 -4.02
N VAL A 132 -14.46 5.12 -4.19
CA VAL A 132 -15.80 4.95 -3.64
C VAL A 132 -15.75 3.93 -2.51
N PHE A 133 -16.13 4.37 -1.32
CA PHE A 133 -16.17 3.54 -0.13
C PHE A 133 -17.53 2.86 -0.04
N ARG A 134 -17.53 1.56 0.20
CA ARG A 134 -18.73 0.74 0.39
C ARG A 134 -18.95 0.44 1.88
N ASP A 135 -20.18 0.17 2.25
CA ASP A 135 -20.56 -0.15 3.63
C ASP A 135 -19.88 -1.41 4.16
N ASP A 136 -19.48 -2.33 3.30
CA ASP A 136 -18.71 -3.54 3.65
C ASP A 136 -17.21 -3.26 3.91
N GLY A 137 -16.79 -1.98 3.84
CA GLY A 137 -15.39 -1.57 4.02
C GLY A 137 -14.50 -1.84 2.82
N THR A 138 -15.07 -2.21 1.67
CA THR A 138 -14.33 -2.32 0.41
C THR A 138 -14.24 -0.97 -0.29
N VAL A 139 -13.22 -0.81 -1.13
CA VAL A 139 -13.02 0.39 -1.95
C VAL A 139 -12.97 -0.01 -3.41
N ILE A 140 -13.71 0.71 -4.23
CA ILE A 140 -13.70 0.55 -5.68
C ILE A 140 -13.35 1.87 -6.35
N TYR A 141 -12.94 1.81 -7.61
CA TYR A 141 -12.53 2.95 -8.42
C TYR A 141 -13.27 2.91 -9.78
N PRO A 142 -14.57 3.19 -9.80
CA PRO A 142 -15.37 3.11 -11.01
C PRO A 142 -14.86 4.13 -12.03
N ALA A 143 -14.98 3.79 -13.33
CA ALA A 143 -14.75 4.77 -14.39
C ALA A 143 -15.77 5.91 -14.21
N THR A 144 -15.28 7.15 -14.24
CA THR A 144 -16.18 8.31 -14.29
C THR A 144 -16.98 8.21 -15.58
N ALA A 145 -18.30 8.16 -15.49
CA ALA A 145 -19.15 8.26 -16.67
C ALA A 145 -18.87 9.62 -17.34
N VAL A 146 -18.38 9.59 -18.58
CA VAL A 146 -18.17 10.77 -19.43
C VAL A 146 -19.50 11.18 -20.01
#